data_15e474c200c0fa88f692d14acd23056c
#
_entry.id   15e474c200c0fa88f692d14acd23056c
#
_cell.length_a   1.000
_cell.length_b   1.000
_cell.length_c   1.000
_cell.angle_alpha   90.00
_cell.angle_beta   90.00
_cell.angle_gamma   90.00
#
_symmetry.space_group_name_H-M   'P 1'
#
loop_
_entity.id
_entity.type
_entity.pdbx_description
1 polymer ?
#
loop_
_entity_poly.entity_id
_entity_poly.type
_entity_poly.pdbx_seq_one_letter_code
_entity_poly.pdbx_strand_id
1 'polypeptide(L)'
;MILKMKRIDFENGSVTQNIFAAALPMLVAQILNLLYNIVDRIYIARISHIGTAALGAVGLCFPLVVIITAFANLFGSGGAPLFSISRGQKRNKQAVHIMNTSFTMVCFSAVVLMLIGLLFARPLLILFGASKDALVYAFPYMMIYLIGTLPSMIAIGMNPFINAQGYSTIGMFSVAIGAVANLLLDPFFIFALGFGVRGAAIATVISQCLSASFVLFFLTKKAELKVRFLHKNELSESFGYAKNIISLGTAGFIMQLTNGLVSIVCNNVLSVTGGDIYISVMTIVSSVRQLVETPIYAMNEGGSPILSYNYGARRPARVRKAMIVISAMILCYTAVMWSVIIFAPGALIRVFSSDPSLVKDSVPALNQYFAAFIFMDLQYIGQTVFKSLNKKKHAIFFSLLRKVFIVIPLTYFMPYVLHMGTSGVFLAEPVSNVIGGGLCFVTMLCTVLPELRRMDNCD
;
A
#
# COMPACT_ATOMS: atom_id res chain seq x y z
N MET A 1 -22.03 -23.67 6.27
CA MET A 1 -22.00 -22.93 7.56
C MET A 1 -21.58 -21.50 7.22
N ILE A 2 -22.54 -20.62 6.95
CA ILE A 2 -22.25 -19.21 6.59
C ILE A 2 -22.01 -18.51 7.91
N LEU A 3 -20.74 -18.19 8.19
CA LEU A 3 -20.33 -17.34 9.32
C LEU A 3 -21.32 -16.17 9.44
N LYS A 4 -21.95 -15.98 10.60
CA LYS A 4 -22.68 -14.76 10.94
C LYS A 4 -21.69 -13.61 10.80
N MET A 5 -21.68 -12.96 9.63
CA MET A 5 -20.76 -11.87 9.30
C MET A 5 -21.09 -10.68 10.20
N LYS A 6 -20.32 -10.52 11.27
CA LYS A 6 -20.51 -9.42 12.22
C LYS A 6 -20.05 -8.15 11.51
N ARG A 7 -21.00 -7.32 11.13
CA ARG A 7 -20.74 -5.97 10.60
C ARG A 7 -20.32 -5.07 11.77
N ILE A 8 -19.31 -4.26 11.55
CA ILE A 8 -18.88 -3.23 12.50
C ILE A 8 -19.89 -2.07 12.43
N ASP A 9 -20.48 -1.71 13.57
CA ASP A 9 -21.40 -0.57 13.66
C ASP A 9 -20.60 0.72 13.90
N PHE A 10 -20.38 1.47 12.82
CA PHE A 10 -19.66 2.75 12.89
C PHE A 10 -20.49 3.85 13.57
N GLU A 11 -21.81 3.69 13.63
CA GLU A 11 -22.74 4.71 14.14
C GLU A 11 -22.84 4.68 15.66
N ASN A 12 -23.15 3.53 16.25
CA ASN A 12 -23.49 3.40 17.68
C ASN A 12 -22.42 2.62 18.46
N GLY A 13 -21.65 1.77 17.80
CA GLY A 13 -20.61 0.96 18.44
C GLY A 13 -19.49 1.78 19.09
N SER A 14 -18.78 1.20 20.06
CA SER A 14 -17.60 1.81 20.66
C SER A 14 -16.54 2.10 19.60
N VAL A 15 -16.07 3.34 19.50
CA VAL A 15 -15.04 3.75 18.53
C VAL A 15 -13.78 2.93 18.67
N THR A 16 -13.33 2.70 19.91
CA THR A 16 -12.12 1.91 20.20
C THR A 16 -12.29 0.47 19.72
N GLN A 17 -13.39 -0.20 20.11
CA GLN A 17 -13.65 -1.58 19.71
C GLN A 17 -13.80 -1.70 18.18
N ASN A 18 -14.42 -0.73 17.53
CA ASN A 18 -14.58 -0.71 16.09
C ASN A 18 -13.24 -0.61 15.36
N ILE A 19 -12.31 0.23 15.86
CA ILE A 19 -10.97 0.37 15.28
C ILE A 19 -10.20 -0.94 15.42
N PHE A 20 -10.19 -1.56 16.61
CA PHE A 20 -9.54 -2.86 16.79
C PHE A 20 -10.17 -3.96 15.91
N ALA A 21 -11.51 -4.01 15.86
CA ALA A 21 -12.23 -4.99 15.04
C ALA A 21 -11.99 -4.81 13.53
N ALA A 22 -11.66 -3.59 13.08
CA ALA A 22 -11.30 -3.33 11.70
C ALA A 22 -9.80 -3.54 11.45
N ALA A 23 -8.92 -3.08 12.35
CA ALA A 23 -7.48 -3.13 12.17
C ALA A 23 -6.92 -4.56 12.24
N LEU A 24 -7.45 -5.42 13.13
CA LEU A 24 -6.95 -6.79 13.29
C LEU A 24 -7.10 -7.65 12.02
N PRO A 25 -8.28 -7.71 11.36
CA PRO A 25 -8.39 -8.40 10.06
C PRO A 25 -7.47 -7.78 9.00
N MET A 26 -7.34 -6.46 8.96
CA MET A 26 -6.42 -5.79 8.02
C MET A 26 -4.97 -6.19 8.27
N LEU A 27 -4.54 -6.28 9.53
CA LEU A 27 -3.21 -6.75 9.88
C LEU A 27 -2.97 -8.17 9.39
N VAL A 28 -3.91 -9.08 9.62
CA VAL A 28 -3.81 -10.47 9.12
C VAL A 28 -3.73 -10.49 7.59
N ALA A 29 -4.55 -9.70 6.89
CA ALA A 29 -4.51 -9.59 5.43
C ALA A 29 -3.14 -9.12 4.93
N GLN A 30 -2.56 -8.10 5.55
CA GLN A 30 -1.25 -7.56 5.17
C GLN A 30 -0.12 -8.54 5.45
N ILE A 31 -0.16 -9.26 6.57
CA ILE A 31 0.82 -10.32 6.88
C ILE A 31 0.72 -11.46 5.86
N LEU A 32 -0.49 -11.91 5.51
CA LEU A 32 -0.69 -12.94 4.49
C LEU A 32 -0.15 -12.47 3.13
N ASN A 33 -0.39 -11.21 2.77
CA ASN A 33 0.11 -10.61 1.54
C ASN A 33 1.66 -10.57 1.52
N LEU A 34 2.27 -10.22 2.64
CA LEU A 34 3.73 -10.23 2.78
C LEU A 34 4.29 -11.65 2.65
N LEU A 35 3.70 -12.61 3.35
CA LEU A 35 4.13 -14.00 3.36
C LEU A 35 4.05 -14.64 1.96
N TYR A 36 2.93 -14.45 1.25
CA TYR A 36 2.82 -15.04 -0.09
C TYR A 36 3.85 -14.44 -1.05
N ASN A 37 4.12 -13.13 -1.00
CA ASN A 37 5.16 -12.50 -1.83
C ASN A 37 6.57 -13.07 -1.56
N ILE A 38 6.88 -13.39 -0.30
CA ILE A 38 8.16 -14.00 0.08
C ILE A 38 8.23 -15.44 -0.45
N VAL A 39 7.17 -16.22 -0.22
CA VAL A 39 7.13 -17.64 -0.61
C VAL A 39 7.16 -17.82 -2.13
N ASP A 40 6.44 -16.99 -2.88
CA ASP A 40 6.49 -16.97 -4.36
C ASP A 40 7.92 -16.78 -4.86
N ARG A 41 8.66 -15.82 -4.31
CA ARG A 41 10.06 -15.60 -4.65
C ARG A 41 10.96 -16.79 -4.28
N ILE A 42 10.70 -17.46 -3.16
CA ILE A 42 11.43 -18.67 -2.77
C ILE A 42 11.17 -19.80 -3.77
N TYR A 43 9.92 -20.01 -4.21
CA TYR A 43 9.62 -21.01 -5.22
C TYR A 43 10.30 -20.71 -6.55
N ILE A 44 10.26 -19.47 -7.04
CA ILE A 44 10.93 -19.05 -8.27
C ILE A 44 12.45 -19.27 -8.16
N ALA A 45 13.06 -18.90 -7.02
CA ALA A 45 14.50 -19.10 -6.80
C ALA A 45 14.93 -20.57 -6.77
N ARG A 46 14.01 -21.49 -6.47
CA ARG A 46 14.25 -22.95 -6.41
C ARG A 46 14.02 -23.67 -7.73
N ILE A 47 13.69 -22.98 -8.83
CA ILE A 47 13.54 -23.60 -10.14
C ILE A 47 14.93 -24.13 -10.59
N SER A 48 15.00 -25.43 -10.88
CA SER A 48 16.25 -26.10 -11.25
C SER A 48 16.92 -25.42 -12.44
N HIS A 49 18.24 -25.24 -12.36
CA HIS A 49 19.13 -24.65 -13.36
C HIS A 49 18.93 -23.17 -13.74
N ILE A 50 17.77 -22.56 -13.41
CA ILE A 50 17.42 -21.18 -13.84
C ILE A 50 16.97 -20.27 -12.70
N GLY A 51 16.92 -20.73 -11.45
CA GLY A 51 16.29 -20.02 -10.33
C GLY A 51 16.80 -18.58 -10.13
N THR A 52 18.11 -18.36 -10.19
CA THR A 52 18.67 -17.00 -10.04
C THR A 52 18.31 -16.10 -11.22
N ALA A 53 18.40 -16.62 -12.46
CA ALA A 53 18.01 -15.88 -13.67
C ALA A 53 16.51 -15.60 -13.70
N ALA A 54 15.69 -16.58 -13.29
CA ALA A 54 14.25 -16.47 -13.16
C ALA A 54 13.83 -15.39 -12.14
N LEU A 55 14.45 -15.39 -10.96
CA LEU A 55 14.18 -14.40 -9.92
C LEU A 55 14.54 -12.98 -10.37
N GLY A 56 15.68 -12.82 -11.04
CA GLY A 56 16.09 -11.54 -11.63
C GLY A 56 15.11 -11.07 -12.70
N ALA A 57 14.66 -11.98 -13.58
CA ALA A 57 13.70 -11.68 -14.64
C ALA A 57 12.34 -11.23 -14.07
N VAL A 58 11.81 -11.90 -13.04
CA VAL A 58 10.59 -11.50 -12.35
C VAL A 58 10.76 -10.14 -11.66
N GLY A 59 11.94 -9.88 -11.08
CA GLY A 59 12.28 -8.58 -10.52
C GLY A 59 12.17 -7.42 -11.51
N LEU A 60 12.51 -7.64 -12.79
CA LEU A 60 12.37 -6.65 -13.86
C LEU A 60 10.90 -6.33 -14.21
N CYS A 61 9.96 -7.22 -13.87
CA CYS A 61 8.53 -6.97 -14.05
C CYS A 61 7.91 -6.13 -12.91
N PHE A 62 8.61 -6.00 -11.77
CA PHE A 62 8.11 -5.34 -10.57
C PHE A 62 7.66 -3.88 -10.76
N PRO A 63 8.36 -3.02 -11.53
CA PRO A 63 7.89 -1.66 -11.78
C PRO A 63 6.48 -1.60 -12.39
N LEU A 64 6.15 -2.54 -13.29
CA LEU A 64 4.83 -2.62 -13.88
C LEU A 64 3.76 -3.04 -12.85
N VAL A 65 4.10 -3.99 -11.98
CA VAL A 65 3.23 -4.41 -10.86
C VAL A 65 2.91 -3.22 -9.95
N VAL A 66 3.93 -2.40 -9.64
CA VAL A 66 3.76 -1.16 -8.85
C VAL A 66 2.82 -0.18 -9.53
N ILE A 67 2.95 0.03 -10.84
CA ILE A 67 2.06 0.93 -11.61
C ILE A 67 0.61 0.42 -11.55
N ILE A 68 0.38 -0.87 -11.82
CA ILE A 68 -0.96 -1.49 -11.76
C ILE A 68 -1.58 -1.30 -10.37
N THR A 69 -0.82 -1.58 -9.32
CA THR A 69 -1.27 -1.43 -7.93
C THR A 69 -1.53 0.04 -7.56
N ALA A 70 -0.70 0.96 -8.06
CA ALA A 70 -0.89 2.40 -7.83
C ALA A 70 -2.20 2.90 -8.43
N PHE A 71 -2.55 2.47 -9.65
CA PHE A 71 -3.83 2.81 -10.28
C PHE A 71 -5.02 2.16 -9.57
N ALA A 72 -4.90 0.92 -9.11
CA ALA A 72 -5.95 0.29 -8.31
C ALA A 72 -6.23 1.08 -7.01
N ASN A 73 -5.16 1.49 -6.33
CA ASN A 73 -5.24 2.31 -5.11
C ASN A 73 -5.72 3.74 -5.39
N LEU A 74 -5.40 4.32 -6.55
CA LEU A 74 -5.89 5.65 -6.95
C LEU A 74 -7.42 5.72 -6.86
N PHE A 75 -8.09 4.72 -7.38
CA PHE A 75 -9.56 4.69 -7.42
C PHE A 75 -10.17 4.06 -6.17
N GLY A 76 -9.55 3.02 -5.59
CA GLY A 76 -10.03 2.35 -4.39
C GLY A 76 -9.90 3.23 -3.15
N SER A 77 -8.67 3.60 -2.80
CA SER A 77 -8.40 4.42 -1.61
C SER A 77 -8.79 5.90 -1.78
N GLY A 78 -8.99 6.36 -3.03
CA GLY A 78 -9.58 7.66 -3.30
C GLY A 78 -11.10 7.70 -3.15
N GLY A 79 -11.77 6.61 -3.53
CA GLY A 79 -13.24 6.51 -3.49
C GLY A 79 -13.80 6.08 -2.13
N ALA A 80 -13.15 5.17 -1.41
CA ALA A 80 -13.66 4.61 -0.16
C ALA A 80 -13.91 5.64 0.96
N PRO A 81 -13.04 6.65 1.20
CA PRO A 81 -13.35 7.71 2.16
C PRO A 81 -14.57 8.54 1.77
N LEU A 82 -14.70 8.91 0.49
CA LEU A 82 -15.87 9.67 -0.02
C LEU A 82 -17.16 8.87 0.13
N PHE A 83 -17.09 7.56 -0.16
CA PHE A 83 -18.18 6.61 0.07
C PHE A 83 -18.58 6.59 1.56
N SER A 84 -17.62 6.46 2.48
CA SER A 84 -17.87 6.42 3.92
C SER A 84 -18.45 7.72 4.45
N ILE A 85 -17.96 8.88 3.98
CA ILE A 85 -18.53 10.21 4.31
C ILE A 85 -20.01 10.28 3.87
N SER A 86 -20.30 9.89 2.62
CA SER A 86 -21.67 9.91 2.10
C SER A 86 -22.61 8.99 2.87
N ARG A 87 -22.11 7.83 3.33
CA ARG A 87 -22.87 6.93 4.22
C ARG A 87 -23.12 7.57 5.59
N GLY A 88 -22.12 8.22 6.17
CA GLY A 88 -22.29 8.97 7.43
C GLY A 88 -23.35 10.06 7.33
N GLN A 89 -23.44 10.72 6.17
CA GLN A 89 -24.49 11.71 5.85
C GLN A 89 -25.85 11.07 5.55
N LYS A 90 -25.98 9.74 5.62
CA LYS A 90 -27.19 8.98 5.25
C LYS A 90 -27.59 9.14 3.76
N ARG A 91 -26.65 9.56 2.91
CA ARG A 91 -26.83 9.72 1.45
C ARG A 91 -26.43 8.46 0.71
N ASN A 92 -27.12 7.34 0.95
CA ASN A 92 -26.76 6.03 0.40
C ASN A 92 -26.75 5.99 -1.14
N LYS A 93 -27.64 6.74 -1.82
CA LYS A 93 -27.62 6.85 -3.29
C LYS A 93 -26.31 7.42 -3.79
N GLN A 94 -25.82 8.50 -3.16
CA GLN A 94 -24.54 9.12 -3.49
C GLN A 94 -23.36 8.17 -3.19
N ALA A 95 -23.40 7.47 -2.06
CA ALA A 95 -22.37 6.47 -1.73
C ALA A 95 -22.28 5.38 -2.79
N VAL A 96 -23.42 4.80 -3.22
CA VAL A 96 -23.46 3.81 -4.30
C VAL A 96 -22.90 4.38 -5.60
N HIS A 97 -23.25 5.62 -5.94
CA HIS A 97 -22.76 6.27 -7.15
C HIS A 97 -21.22 6.44 -7.14
N ILE A 98 -20.64 6.86 -6.01
CA ILE A 98 -19.18 6.94 -5.83
C ILE A 98 -18.53 5.57 -6.00
N MET A 99 -19.08 4.52 -5.39
CA MET A 99 -18.57 3.15 -5.51
C MET A 99 -18.63 2.65 -6.96
N ASN A 100 -19.76 2.88 -7.65
CA ASN A 100 -19.94 2.49 -9.04
C ASN A 100 -18.99 3.25 -9.98
N THR A 101 -18.78 4.54 -9.73
CA THR A 101 -17.79 5.36 -10.47
C THR A 101 -16.39 4.80 -10.26
N SER A 102 -15.99 4.52 -9.01
CA SER A 102 -14.68 3.91 -8.73
C SER A 102 -14.52 2.56 -9.42
N PHE A 103 -15.54 1.69 -9.37
CA PHE A 103 -15.52 0.38 -10.04
C PHE A 103 -15.35 0.50 -11.55
N THR A 104 -16.11 1.39 -12.18
CA THR A 104 -16.01 1.63 -13.63
C THR A 104 -14.63 2.15 -14.00
N MET A 105 -14.05 3.08 -13.20
CA MET A 105 -12.70 3.61 -13.42
C MET A 105 -11.63 2.54 -13.23
N VAL A 106 -11.75 1.67 -12.22
CA VAL A 106 -10.86 0.52 -12.01
C VAL A 106 -10.88 -0.40 -13.22
N CYS A 107 -12.07 -0.79 -13.70
CA CYS A 107 -12.20 -1.68 -14.86
C CYS A 107 -11.66 -1.03 -16.14
N PHE A 108 -12.01 0.24 -16.40
CA PHE A 108 -11.54 0.96 -17.59
C PHE A 108 -10.03 1.10 -17.60
N SER A 109 -9.44 1.58 -16.49
CA SER A 109 -7.99 1.75 -16.40
C SER A 109 -7.24 0.41 -16.43
N ALA A 110 -7.82 -0.65 -15.87
CA ALA A 110 -7.23 -2.00 -15.93
C ALA A 110 -7.13 -2.49 -17.38
N VAL A 111 -8.20 -2.31 -18.17
CA VAL A 111 -8.18 -2.68 -19.60
C VAL A 111 -7.16 -1.83 -20.37
N VAL A 112 -7.12 -0.52 -20.14
CA VAL A 112 -6.16 0.38 -20.79
C VAL A 112 -4.72 -0.02 -20.44
N LEU A 113 -4.42 -0.23 -19.15
CA LEU A 113 -3.08 -0.64 -18.71
C LEU A 113 -2.69 -2.02 -19.25
N MET A 114 -3.64 -2.97 -19.28
CA MET A 114 -3.43 -4.28 -19.86
C MET A 114 -3.07 -4.17 -21.35
N LEU A 115 -3.84 -3.41 -22.13
CA LEU A 115 -3.60 -3.25 -23.57
C LEU A 115 -2.26 -2.55 -23.84
N ILE A 116 -1.98 -1.45 -23.15
CA ILE A 116 -0.69 -0.74 -23.25
C ILE A 116 0.46 -1.68 -22.85
N GLY A 117 0.30 -2.39 -21.73
CA GLY A 117 1.30 -3.33 -21.25
C GLY A 117 1.57 -4.45 -22.25
N LEU A 118 0.54 -5.08 -22.82
CA LEU A 118 0.67 -6.14 -23.83
C LEU A 118 1.34 -5.64 -25.11
N LEU A 119 0.98 -4.44 -25.60
CA LEU A 119 1.56 -3.85 -26.80
C LEU A 119 3.03 -3.46 -26.61
N PHE A 120 3.38 -2.95 -25.42
CA PHE A 120 4.70 -2.40 -25.13
C PHE A 120 5.52 -3.27 -24.16
N ALA A 121 5.11 -4.54 -23.90
CA ALA A 121 5.77 -5.44 -22.95
C ALA A 121 7.29 -5.52 -23.16
N ARG A 122 7.73 -5.77 -24.40
CA ARG A 122 9.14 -5.92 -24.74
C ARG A 122 9.94 -4.62 -24.60
N PRO A 123 9.51 -3.48 -25.17
CA PRO A 123 10.14 -2.18 -24.94
C PRO A 123 10.22 -1.78 -23.47
N LEU A 124 9.16 -2.03 -22.69
CA LEU A 124 9.13 -1.72 -21.27
C LEU A 124 10.16 -2.55 -20.48
N LEU A 125 10.27 -3.85 -20.76
CA LEU A 125 11.27 -4.71 -20.13
C LEU A 125 12.69 -4.25 -20.45
N ILE A 126 12.97 -3.86 -21.70
CA ILE A 126 14.28 -3.31 -22.10
C ILE A 126 14.55 -1.99 -21.36
N LEU A 127 13.56 -1.12 -21.27
CA LEU A 127 13.65 0.14 -20.49
C LEU A 127 13.94 -0.11 -19.01
N PHE A 128 13.39 -1.21 -18.44
CA PHE A 128 13.66 -1.63 -17.07
C PHE A 128 15.02 -2.36 -16.89
N GLY A 129 15.81 -2.48 -17.95
CA GLY A 129 17.16 -3.03 -17.90
C GLY A 129 17.27 -4.53 -18.22
N ALA A 130 16.26 -5.11 -18.90
CA ALA A 130 16.31 -6.52 -19.29
C ALA A 130 17.38 -6.77 -20.35
N SER A 131 18.34 -7.66 -20.06
CA SER A 131 19.26 -8.24 -21.04
C SER A 131 18.53 -9.20 -21.97
N LYS A 132 19.19 -9.61 -23.08
CA LYS A 132 18.63 -10.61 -24.01
C LYS A 132 18.28 -11.92 -23.30
N ASP A 133 19.11 -12.36 -22.39
CA ASP A 133 18.91 -13.62 -21.63
C ASP A 133 17.79 -13.48 -20.60
N ALA A 134 17.70 -12.34 -19.90
CA ALA A 134 16.60 -12.06 -18.97
C ALA A 134 15.25 -11.98 -19.67
N LEU A 135 15.18 -11.47 -20.92
CA LEU A 135 13.94 -11.38 -21.70
C LEU A 135 13.31 -12.75 -21.97
N VAL A 136 14.11 -13.83 -22.06
CA VAL A 136 13.60 -15.20 -22.27
C VAL A 136 12.62 -15.60 -21.16
N TYR A 137 12.86 -15.17 -19.94
CA TYR A 137 12.05 -15.48 -18.76
C TYR A 137 11.07 -14.34 -18.40
N ALA A 138 11.53 -13.09 -18.47
CA ALA A 138 10.74 -11.93 -18.09
C ALA A 138 9.54 -11.69 -19.03
N PHE A 139 9.73 -11.84 -20.35
CA PHE A 139 8.68 -11.54 -21.32
C PHE A 139 7.48 -12.48 -21.22
N PRO A 140 7.63 -13.81 -21.18
CA PRO A 140 6.49 -14.73 -21.00
C PRO A 140 5.79 -14.52 -19.65
N TYR A 141 6.54 -14.29 -18.57
CA TYR A 141 5.97 -13.97 -17.26
C TYR A 141 5.11 -12.72 -17.32
N MET A 142 5.65 -11.63 -17.88
CA MET A 142 4.97 -10.35 -17.99
C MET A 142 3.70 -10.44 -18.84
N MET A 143 3.75 -11.15 -19.98
CA MET A 143 2.58 -11.34 -20.86
C MET A 143 1.43 -12.04 -20.12
N ILE A 144 1.74 -13.11 -19.36
CA ILE A 144 0.73 -13.82 -18.57
C ILE A 144 0.21 -12.93 -17.43
N TYR A 145 1.11 -12.28 -16.69
CA TYR A 145 0.74 -11.39 -15.58
C TYR A 145 -0.18 -10.25 -16.02
N LEU A 146 0.07 -9.66 -17.20
CA LEU A 146 -0.75 -8.58 -17.76
C LEU A 146 -2.20 -8.99 -18.03
N ILE A 147 -2.46 -10.24 -18.38
CA ILE A 147 -3.84 -10.76 -18.50
C ILE A 147 -4.56 -10.71 -17.14
N GLY A 148 -3.81 -10.89 -16.05
CA GLY A 148 -4.30 -10.76 -14.68
C GLY A 148 -4.53 -9.31 -14.20
N THR A 149 -4.23 -8.29 -14.99
CA THR A 149 -4.35 -6.89 -14.58
C THR A 149 -5.77 -6.53 -14.14
N LEU A 150 -6.78 -6.95 -14.88
CA LEU A 150 -8.18 -6.65 -14.56
C LEU A 150 -8.62 -7.29 -13.22
N PRO A 151 -8.49 -8.58 -12.99
CA PRO A 151 -8.83 -9.17 -11.70
C PRO A 151 -7.96 -8.62 -10.55
N SER A 152 -6.67 -8.39 -10.78
CA SER A 152 -5.79 -7.79 -9.78
C SER A 152 -6.30 -6.42 -9.32
N MET A 153 -6.59 -5.53 -10.26
CA MET A 153 -7.06 -4.18 -9.95
C MET A 153 -8.45 -4.18 -9.29
N ILE A 154 -9.33 -5.11 -9.67
CA ILE A 154 -10.63 -5.28 -9.00
C ILE A 154 -10.43 -5.75 -7.55
N ALA A 155 -9.60 -6.76 -7.32
CA ALA A 155 -9.33 -7.28 -5.98
C ALA A 155 -8.79 -6.19 -5.05
N ILE A 156 -7.81 -5.42 -5.51
CA ILE A 156 -7.15 -4.36 -4.73
C ILE A 156 -8.04 -3.12 -4.61
N GLY A 157 -8.59 -2.64 -5.73
CA GLY A 157 -9.31 -1.38 -5.79
C GLY A 157 -10.71 -1.42 -5.16
N MET A 158 -11.37 -2.59 -5.11
CA MET A 158 -12.71 -2.72 -4.56
C MET A 158 -12.74 -3.22 -3.10
N ASN A 159 -11.67 -3.79 -2.59
CA ASN A 159 -11.55 -4.22 -1.19
C ASN A 159 -11.79 -3.07 -0.19
N PRO A 160 -11.28 -1.83 -0.38
CA PRO A 160 -11.57 -0.71 0.52
C PRO A 160 -13.07 -0.42 0.69
N PHE A 161 -13.91 -0.69 -0.31
CA PHE A 161 -15.37 -0.52 -0.21
C PHE A 161 -16.05 -1.58 0.64
N ILE A 162 -15.49 -2.79 0.72
CA ILE A 162 -15.94 -3.83 1.67
C ILE A 162 -15.67 -3.36 3.10
N ASN A 163 -14.47 -2.84 3.35
CA ASN A 163 -14.06 -2.31 4.64
C ASN A 163 -14.89 -1.07 5.03
N ALA A 164 -15.15 -0.18 4.08
CA ALA A 164 -15.97 1.01 4.24
C ALA A 164 -17.45 0.70 4.56
N GLN A 165 -17.91 -0.52 4.25
CA GLN A 165 -19.24 -1.00 4.67
C GLN A 165 -19.23 -1.67 6.05
N GLY A 166 -18.07 -1.78 6.71
CA GLY A 166 -17.91 -2.39 8.04
C GLY A 166 -17.65 -3.90 8.01
N TYR A 167 -17.28 -4.46 6.87
CA TYR A 167 -17.01 -5.90 6.69
C TYR A 167 -15.52 -6.22 6.58
N SER A 168 -14.69 -5.66 7.46
CA SER A 168 -13.22 -5.81 7.40
C SER A 168 -12.74 -7.27 7.41
N THR A 169 -13.45 -8.15 8.13
CA THR A 169 -13.17 -9.61 8.12
C THR A 169 -13.38 -10.21 6.70
N ILE A 170 -14.35 -9.72 5.96
CA ILE A 170 -14.58 -10.17 4.57
C ILE A 170 -13.50 -9.63 3.64
N GLY A 171 -13.09 -8.36 3.86
CA GLY A 171 -11.92 -7.80 3.17
C GLY A 171 -10.66 -8.64 3.39
N MET A 172 -10.42 -9.09 4.63
CA MET A 172 -9.34 -10.04 4.95
C MET A 172 -9.48 -11.36 4.17
N PHE A 173 -10.67 -11.96 4.17
CA PHE A 173 -10.90 -13.23 3.46
C PHE A 173 -10.64 -13.12 1.96
N SER A 174 -10.93 -11.98 1.33
CA SER A 174 -10.63 -11.80 -0.09
C SER A 174 -9.12 -11.86 -0.38
N VAL A 175 -8.30 -11.28 0.50
CA VAL A 175 -6.84 -11.36 0.40
C VAL A 175 -6.35 -12.76 0.75
N ALA A 176 -6.89 -13.38 1.79
CA ALA A 176 -6.51 -14.72 2.22
C ALA A 176 -6.78 -15.78 1.14
N ILE A 177 -7.92 -15.72 0.45
CA ILE A 177 -8.24 -16.61 -0.67
C ILE A 177 -7.18 -16.51 -1.77
N GLY A 178 -6.80 -15.30 -2.16
CA GLY A 178 -5.75 -15.09 -3.16
C GLY A 178 -4.39 -15.63 -2.68
N ALA A 179 -3.99 -15.29 -1.46
CA ALA A 179 -2.70 -15.70 -0.90
C ALA A 179 -2.59 -17.23 -0.75
N VAL A 180 -3.62 -17.88 -0.19
CA VAL A 180 -3.64 -19.34 -0.02
C VAL A 180 -3.70 -20.05 -1.38
N ALA A 181 -4.51 -19.55 -2.31
CA ALA A 181 -4.57 -20.12 -3.66
C ALA A 181 -3.20 -20.04 -4.36
N ASN A 182 -2.52 -18.89 -4.29
CA ASN A 182 -1.19 -18.73 -4.87
C ASN A 182 -0.18 -19.69 -4.24
N LEU A 183 -0.14 -19.76 -2.90
CA LEU A 183 0.75 -20.66 -2.16
C LEU A 183 0.61 -22.13 -2.57
N LEU A 184 -0.61 -22.58 -2.88
CA LEU A 184 -0.90 -23.94 -3.30
C LEU A 184 -0.66 -24.16 -4.81
N LEU A 185 -0.97 -23.16 -5.63
CA LEU A 185 -0.88 -23.26 -7.08
C LEU A 185 0.55 -23.08 -7.60
N ASP A 186 1.39 -22.28 -6.92
CA ASP A 186 2.78 -22.08 -7.32
C ASP A 186 3.56 -23.40 -7.43
N PRO A 187 3.67 -24.26 -6.39
CA PRO A 187 4.39 -25.52 -6.51
C PRO A 187 3.78 -26.46 -7.54
N PHE A 188 2.46 -26.42 -7.71
CA PHE A 188 1.78 -27.25 -8.72
C PHE A 188 2.15 -26.82 -10.15
N PHE A 189 2.05 -25.54 -10.49
CA PHE A 189 2.38 -25.06 -11.83
C PHE A 189 3.88 -24.97 -12.09
N ILE A 190 4.67 -24.60 -11.10
CA ILE A 190 6.14 -24.44 -11.26
C ILE A 190 6.82 -25.78 -11.38
N PHE A 191 6.54 -26.72 -10.45
CA PHE A 191 7.28 -27.97 -10.31
C PHE A 191 6.53 -29.17 -10.86
N ALA A 192 5.27 -29.40 -10.48
CA ALA A 192 4.53 -30.59 -10.88
C ALA A 192 4.20 -30.59 -12.39
N LEU A 193 3.81 -29.43 -12.96
CA LEU A 193 3.58 -29.28 -14.40
C LEU A 193 4.84 -28.84 -15.17
N GLY A 194 5.92 -28.46 -14.48
CA GLY A 194 7.18 -28.06 -15.10
C GLY A 194 7.14 -26.74 -15.89
N PHE A 195 6.14 -25.87 -15.65
CA PHE A 195 6.02 -24.61 -16.39
C PHE A 195 7.02 -23.54 -15.94
N GLY A 196 7.78 -23.80 -14.86
CA GLY A 196 8.80 -22.88 -14.36
C GLY A 196 8.25 -21.47 -14.09
N VAL A 197 8.94 -20.44 -14.60
CA VAL A 197 8.57 -19.03 -14.41
C VAL A 197 7.16 -18.69 -14.93
N ARG A 198 6.74 -19.33 -16.04
CA ARG A 198 5.37 -19.17 -16.58
C ARG A 198 4.33 -19.72 -15.61
N GLY A 199 4.68 -20.80 -14.91
CA GLY A 199 3.84 -21.42 -13.88
C GLY A 199 3.53 -20.47 -12.73
N ALA A 200 4.53 -19.76 -12.23
CA ALA A 200 4.36 -18.72 -11.21
C ALA A 200 3.38 -17.60 -11.67
N ALA A 201 3.53 -17.12 -12.90
CA ALA A 201 2.63 -16.12 -13.45
C ALA A 201 1.18 -16.64 -13.56
N ILE A 202 0.99 -17.87 -14.03
CA ILE A 202 -0.35 -18.51 -14.14
C ILE A 202 -1.00 -18.65 -12.75
N ALA A 203 -0.26 -19.16 -11.77
CA ALA A 203 -0.74 -19.30 -10.40
C ALA A 203 -1.16 -17.96 -9.80
N THR A 204 -0.36 -16.92 -10.02
CA THR A 204 -0.68 -15.54 -9.58
C THR A 204 -1.96 -15.02 -10.22
N VAL A 205 -2.13 -15.18 -11.53
CA VAL A 205 -3.33 -14.72 -12.25
C VAL A 205 -4.58 -15.48 -11.77
N ILE A 206 -4.51 -16.79 -11.61
CA ILE A 206 -5.64 -17.59 -11.09
C ILE A 206 -6.01 -17.13 -9.67
N SER A 207 -5.02 -16.90 -8.81
CA SER A 207 -5.22 -16.44 -7.45
C SER A 207 -5.86 -15.04 -7.39
N GLN A 208 -5.45 -14.15 -8.28
CA GLN A 208 -6.08 -12.82 -8.44
C GLN A 208 -7.51 -12.93 -8.94
N CYS A 209 -7.80 -13.86 -9.88
CA CYS A 209 -9.16 -14.13 -10.35
C CYS A 209 -10.07 -14.65 -9.23
N LEU A 210 -9.57 -15.55 -8.37
CA LEU A 210 -10.32 -16.05 -7.22
C LEU A 210 -10.62 -14.94 -6.21
N SER A 211 -9.63 -14.12 -5.88
CA SER A 211 -9.79 -12.96 -4.99
C SER A 211 -10.80 -11.96 -5.57
N ALA A 212 -10.65 -11.57 -6.84
CA ALA A 212 -11.57 -10.65 -7.52
C ALA A 212 -13.00 -11.19 -7.60
N SER A 213 -13.15 -12.48 -7.90
CA SER A 213 -14.46 -13.13 -7.95
C SER A 213 -15.15 -13.11 -6.60
N PHE A 214 -14.40 -13.34 -5.51
CA PHE A 214 -14.93 -13.25 -4.15
C PHE A 214 -15.35 -11.81 -3.79
N VAL A 215 -14.52 -10.80 -4.11
CA VAL A 215 -14.81 -9.38 -3.90
C VAL A 215 -16.09 -8.98 -4.66
N LEU A 216 -16.19 -9.34 -5.95
CA LEU A 216 -17.36 -9.03 -6.77
C LEU A 216 -18.60 -9.76 -6.28
N PHE A 217 -18.49 -11.06 -5.96
CA PHE A 217 -19.60 -11.82 -5.39
C PHE A 217 -20.15 -11.15 -4.13
N PHE A 218 -19.25 -10.75 -3.22
CA PHE A 218 -19.68 -10.07 -2.01
C PHE A 218 -20.35 -8.72 -2.30
N LEU A 219 -19.70 -7.85 -3.08
CA LEU A 219 -20.19 -6.50 -3.37
C LEU A 219 -21.47 -6.48 -4.22
N THR A 220 -21.71 -7.48 -5.07
CA THR A 220 -22.90 -7.54 -5.91
C THR A 220 -24.07 -8.26 -5.23
N LYS A 221 -23.83 -9.27 -4.39
CA LYS A 221 -24.86 -10.16 -3.86
C LYS A 221 -25.13 -9.99 -2.37
N LYS A 222 -24.07 -9.76 -1.55
CA LYS A 222 -24.13 -9.85 -0.08
C LYS A 222 -23.99 -8.51 0.64
N ALA A 223 -23.30 -7.54 0.05
CA ALA A 223 -23.09 -6.23 0.62
C ALA A 223 -24.43 -5.47 0.77
N GLU A 224 -24.49 -4.58 1.76
CA GLU A 224 -25.63 -3.70 2.00
C GLU A 224 -25.85 -2.74 0.80
N LEU A 225 -24.77 -2.07 0.40
CA LEU A 225 -24.75 -1.26 -0.81
C LEU A 225 -24.05 -2.03 -1.91
N LYS A 226 -24.79 -2.35 -2.96
CA LYS A 226 -24.32 -3.22 -4.05
C LYS A 226 -23.65 -2.42 -5.13
N VAL A 227 -22.56 -2.98 -5.68
CA VAL A 227 -21.85 -2.42 -6.81
C VAL A 227 -22.49 -2.87 -8.13
N ARG A 228 -22.49 -1.97 -9.10
CA ARG A 228 -22.88 -2.22 -10.50
C ARG A 228 -22.11 -1.31 -11.44
N PHE A 229 -22.12 -1.60 -12.72
CA PHE A 229 -21.64 -0.64 -13.72
C PHE A 229 -22.57 0.57 -13.80
N LEU A 230 -21.99 1.72 -14.14
CA LEU A 230 -22.73 2.95 -14.39
C LEU A 230 -23.63 2.79 -15.62
N HIS A 231 -24.85 3.30 -15.52
CA HIS A 231 -25.71 3.45 -16.68
C HIS A 231 -25.31 4.68 -17.52
N LYS A 232 -25.62 4.69 -18.82
CA LYS A 232 -25.29 5.80 -19.71
C LYS A 232 -25.79 7.15 -19.17
N ASN A 233 -26.97 7.19 -18.58
CA ASN A 233 -27.57 8.40 -18.02
C ASN A 233 -26.86 8.94 -16.76
N GLU A 234 -26.04 8.11 -16.10
CA GLU A 234 -25.29 8.47 -14.89
C GLU A 234 -23.88 9.00 -15.20
N LEU A 235 -23.41 8.86 -16.45
CA LEU A 235 -22.04 9.22 -16.85
C LEU A 235 -21.75 10.71 -16.65
N SER A 236 -22.69 11.59 -16.94
CA SER A 236 -22.52 13.04 -16.77
C SER A 236 -22.30 13.42 -15.31
N GLU A 237 -23.12 12.88 -14.41
CA GLU A 237 -23.00 13.12 -12.96
C GLU A 237 -21.72 12.48 -12.39
N SER A 238 -21.34 11.31 -12.93
CA SER A 238 -20.15 10.57 -12.52
C SER A 238 -18.85 11.34 -12.74
N PHE A 239 -18.80 12.28 -13.68
CA PHE A 239 -17.61 13.08 -13.95
C PHE A 239 -17.17 13.92 -12.72
N GLY A 240 -18.14 14.48 -11.99
CA GLY A 240 -17.88 15.19 -10.75
C GLY A 240 -17.31 14.28 -9.65
N TYR A 241 -17.87 13.07 -9.51
CA TYR A 241 -17.35 12.08 -8.57
C TYR A 241 -15.98 11.56 -8.97
N ALA A 242 -15.75 11.27 -10.26
CA ALA A 242 -14.47 10.83 -10.78
C ALA A 242 -13.35 11.83 -10.47
N LYS A 243 -13.58 13.12 -10.72
CA LYS A 243 -12.64 14.19 -10.36
C LYS A 243 -12.29 14.19 -8.86
N ASN A 244 -13.29 13.98 -8.01
CA ASN A 244 -13.09 13.94 -6.57
C ASN A 244 -12.31 12.69 -6.13
N ILE A 245 -12.62 11.53 -6.70
CA ILE A 245 -11.94 10.25 -6.43
C ILE A 245 -10.48 10.36 -6.85
N ILE A 246 -10.19 10.78 -8.09
CA ILE A 246 -8.82 10.97 -8.58
C ILE A 246 -8.08 11.95 -7.67
N SER A 247 -8.64 13.11 -7.40
CA SER A 247 -7.99 14.14 -6.59
C SER A 247 -7.62 13.65 -5.19
N LEU A 248 -8.46 12.83 -4.54
CA LEU A 248 -8.16 12.27 -3.23
C LEU A 248 -7.16 11.11 -3.31
N GLY A 249 -7.31 10.24 -4.30
CA GLY A 249 -6.44 9.08 -4.51
C GLY A 249 -5.04 9.46 -5.00
N THR A 250 -4.88 10.61 -5.67
CA THR A 250 -3.59 11.12 -6.15
C THR A 250 -2.55 11.20 -5.04
N ALA A 251 -2.93 11.52 -3.81
CA ALA A 251 -1.98 11.55 -2.69
C ALA A 251 -1.31 10.18 -2.44
N GLY A 252 -2.10 9.10 -2.44
CA GLY A 252 -1.57 7.73 -2.28
C GLY A 252 -0.81 7.26 -3.53
N PHE A 253 -1.31 7.59 -4.71
CA PHE A 253 -0.66 7.29 -5.99
C PHE A 253 0.74 7.91 -6.07
N ILE A 254 0.87 9.21 -5.79
CA ILE A 254 2.15 9.91 -5.75
C ILE A 254 3.07 9.27 -4.71
N MET A 255 2.57 8.98 -3.51
CA MET A 255 3.38 8.38 -2.45
C MET A 255 3.95 7.02 -2.87
N GLN A 256 3.19 6.21 -3.58
CA GLN A 256 3.64 4.90 -4.06
C GLN A 256 4.71 5.03 -5.17
N LEU A 257 4.50 5.91 -6.15
CA LEU A 257 5.47 6.16 -7.21
C LEU A 257 6.76 6.80 -6.68
N THR A 258 6.65 7.76 -5.77
CA THR A 258 7.83 8.44 -5.22
C THR A 258 8.66 7.55 -4.31
N ASN A 259 8.08 6.54 -3.65
CA ASN A 259 8.86 5.53 -2.93
C ASN A 259 9.80 4.76 -3.87
N GLY A 260 9.32 4.38 -5.05
CA GLY A 260 10.17 3.75 -6.07
C GLY A 260 11.28 4.67 -6.56
N LEU A 261 10.95 5.94 -6.83
CA LEU A 261 11.92 6.95 -7.27
C LEU A 261 13.01 7.18 -6.22
N VAL A 262 12.64 7.33 -4.94
CA VAL A 262 13.61 7.47 -3.83
C VAL A 262 14.53 6.26 -3.75
N SER A 263 14.00 5.03 -3.92
CA SER A 263 14.82 3.82 -3.90
C SER A 263 15.87 3.82 -5.01
N ILE A 264 15.50 4.25 -6.22
CA ILE A 264 16.44 4.38 -7.35
C ILE A 264 17.54 5.41 -7.02
N VAL A 265 17.15 6.57 -6.51
CA VAL A 265 18.10 7.63 -6.15
C VAL A 265 19.06 7.17 -5.04
N CYS A 266 18.54 6.55 -3.98
CA CYS A 266 19.36 6.02 -2.90
C CYS A 266 20.37 4.97 -3.42
N ASN A 267 19.92 4.02 -4.25
CA ASN A 267 20.79 2.99 -4.80
C ASN A 267 21.88 3.60 -5.71
N ASN A 268 21.54 4.59 -6.55
CA ASN A 268 22.52 5.26 -7.40
C ASN A 268 23.59 6.00 -6.58
N VAL A 269 23.21 6.70 -5.52
CA VAL A 269 24.17 7.40 -4.66
C VAL A 269 25.01 6.41 -3.87
N LEU A 270 24.41 5.33 -3.33
CA LEU A 270 25.13 4.29 -2.58
C LEU A 270 26.12 3.52 -3.46
N SER A 271 25.78 3.24 -4.73
CA SER A 271 26.71 2.56 -5.65
C SER A 271 28.00 3.35 -5.86
N VAL A 272 27.91 4.69 -5.88
CA VAL A 272 29.06 5.58 -6.04
C VAL A 272 29.83 5.79 -4.74
N THR A 273 29.13 5.92 -3.61
CA THR A 273 29.73 6.30 -2.32
C THR A 273 30.23 5.11 -1.49
N GLY A 274 29.63 3.92 -1.67
CA GLY A 274 29.90 2.75 -0.84
C GLY A 274 30.01 1.42 -1.62
N GLY A 275 29.72 1.43 -2.93
CA GLY A 275 29.75 0.24 -3.77
C GLY A 275 28.58 -0.73 -3.52
N ASP A 276 28.67 -1.93 -4.12
CA ASP A 276 27.59 -2.92 -4.15
C ASP A 276 27.17 -3.45 -2.77
N ILE A 277 28.10 -3.44 -1.81
CA ILE A 277 27.80 -3.87 -0.43
C ILE A 277 26.75 -2.96 0.21
N TYR A 278 26.81 -1.64 -0.02
CA TYR A 278 25.85 -0.72 0.56
C TYR A 278 24.49 -0.72 -0.16
N ILE A 279 24.43 -1.16 -1.43
CA ILE A 279 23.16 -1.49 -2.10
C ILE A 279 22.50 -2.69 -1.41
N SER A 280 23.29 -3.70 -1.04
CA SER A 280 22.82 -4.88 -0.30
C SER A 280 22.37 -4.49 1.12
N VAL A 281 23.09 -3.59 1.81
CA VAL A 281 22.71 -3.02 3.11
C VAL A 281 21.36 -2.29 2.98
N MET A 282 21.17 -1.43 1.96
CA MET A 282 19.91 -0.72 1.74
C MET A 282 18.75 -1.68 1.45
N THR A 283 19.00 -2.78 0.77
CA THR A 283 18.00 -3.83 0.53
C THR A 283 17.53 -4.47 1.83
N ILE A 284 18.45 -4.76 2.76
CA ILE A 284 18.12 -5.27 4.10
C ILE A 284 17.32 -4.23 4.89
N VAL A 285 17.79 -2.97 4.94
CA VAL A 285 17.11 -1.85 5.62
C VAL A 285 15.69 -1.67 5.07
N SER A 286 15.50 -1.73 3.76
CA SER A 286 14.21 -1.63 3.11
C SER A 286 13.29 -2.81 3.44
N SER A 287 13.85 -4.01 3.58
CA SER A 287 13.08 -5.22 3.97
C SER A 287 12.61 -5.14 5.42
N VAL A 288 13.48 -4.71 6.33
CA VAL A 288 13.12 -4.44 7.74
C VAL A 288 12.04 -3.34 7.78
N ARG A 289 12.20 -2.27 7.00
CA ARG A 289 11.22 -1.20 6.89
C ARG A 289 9.84 -1.74 6.48
N GLN A 290 9.77 -2.53 5.41
CA GLN A 290 8.51 -3.11 4.94
C GLN A 290 7.84 -3.96 6.02
N LEU A 291 8.59 -4.78 6.75
CA LEU A 291 8.10 -5.60 7.85
C LEU A 291 7.48 -4.73 8.96
N VAL A 292 8.18 -3.66 9.35
CA VAL A 292 7.79 -2.78 10.46
C VAL A 292 6.64 -1.83 10.07
N GLU A 293 6.58 -1.36 8.83
CA GLU A 293 5.50 -0.48 8.36
C GLU A 293 4.18 -1.22 8.10
N THR A 294 4.21 -2.52 7.82
CA THR A 294 3.02 -3.31 7.47
C THR A 294 1.89 -3.21 8.52
N PRO A 295 2.14 -3.35 9.84
CA PRO A 295 1.10 -3.16 10.84
C PRO A 295 0.58 -1.72 10.94
N ILE A 296 1.42 -0.73 10.69
CA ILE A 296 1.04 0.69 10.68
C ILE A 296 0.05 0.97 9.57
N TYR A 297 0.29 0.44 8.37
CA TYR A 297 -0.67 0.51 7.26
C TYR A 297 -2.00 -0.16 7.62
N ALA A 298 -1.97 -1.33 8.24
CA ALA A 298 -3.17 -2.05 8.64
C ALA A 298 -4.02 -1.26 9.65
N MET A 299 -3.38 -0.63 10.64
CA MET A 299 -4.06 0.22 11.64
C MET A 299 -4.70 1.46 10.99
N ASN A 300 -3.99 2.10 10.06
CA ASN A 300 -4.49 3.25 9.31
C ASN A 300 -5.66 2.88 8.39
N GLU A 301 -5.54 1.80 7.64
CA GLU A 301 -6.60 1.28 6.75
C GLU A 301 -7.85 0.87 7.52
N GLY A 302 -7.68 0.21 8.68
CA GLY A 302 -8.80 -0.16 9.56
C GLY A 302 -9.49 1.04 10.20
N GLY A 303 -8.74 2.09 10.54
CA GLY A 303 -9.27 3.31 11.16
C GLY A 303 -9.92 4.29 10.19
N SER A 304 -9.47 4.33 8.95
CA SER A 304 -9.91 5.30 7.93
C SER A 304 -11.43 5.30 7.67
N PRO A 305 -12.13 4.15 7.50
CA PRO A 305 -13.58 4.14 7.31
C PRO A 305 -14.35 4.70 8.51
N ILE A 306 -13.85 4.49 9.73
CA ILE A 306 -14.48 4.96 10.97
C ILE A 306 -14.36 6.49 11.08
N LEU A 307 -13.18 7.03 10.76
CA LEU A 307 -12.96 8.48 10.67
C LEU A 307 -13.90 9.12 9.64
N SER A 308 -13.91 8.59 8.44
CA SER A 308 -14.68 9.13 7.31
C SER A 308 -16.19 9.08 7.57
N TYR A 309 -16.69 7.96 8.11
CA TYR A 309 -18.11 7.81 8.43
C TYR A 309 -18.56 8.81 9.51
N ASN A 310 -17.83 8.88 10.63
CA ASN A 310 -18.22 9.76 11.74
C ASN A 310 -18.05 11.25 11.38
N TYR A 311 -17.07 11.58 10.51
CA TYR A 311 -16.96 12.93 9.97
C TYR A 311 -18.18 13.29 9.09
N GLY A 312 -18.58 12.38 8.20
CA GLY A 312 -19.80 12.55 7.40
C GLY A 312 -21.07 12.67 8.24
N ALA A 313 -21.16 11.91 9.34
CA ALA A 313 -22.28 11.94 10.28
C ALA A 313 -22.28 13.16 11.20
N ARG A 314 -21.35 14.11 11.04
CA ARG A 314 -21.18 15.29 11.90
C ARG A 314 -21.05 14.95 13.39
N ARG A 315 -20.28 13.90 13.72
CA ARG A 315 -20.03 13.47 15.11
C ARG A 315 -18.59 13.78 15.53
N PRO A 316 -18.21 15.06 15.77
CA PRO A 316 -16.84 15.49 15.98
C PRO A 316 -16.17 14.84 17.20
N ALA A 317 -16.90 14.57 18.28
CA ALA A 317 -16.38 13.86 19.44
C ALA A 317 -15.89 12.44 19.10
N ARG A 318 -16.62 11.72 18.22
CA ARG A 318 -16.23 10.38 17.77
C ARG A 318 -15.05 10.44 16.79
N VAL A 319 -14.95 11.46 15.95
CA VAL A 319 -13.80 11.68 15.07
C VAL A 319 -12.55 11.94 15.91
N ARG A 320 -12.60 12.84 16.90
CA ARG A 320 -11.46 13.07 17.83
C ARG A 320 -11.04 11.80 18.55
N LYS A 321 -12.01 11.05 19.09
CA LYS A 321 -11.71 9.77 19.74
C LYS A 321 -11.04 8.78 18.78
N ALA A 322 -11.50 8.69 17.54
CA ALA A 322 -10.88 7.82 16.54
C ALA A 322 -9.46 8.25 16.19
N MET A 323 -9.20 9.56 16.02
CA MET A 323 -7.85 10.10 15.82
C MET A 323 -6.92 9.72 16.98
N ILE A 324 -7.36 9.91 18.23
CA ILE A 324 -6.57 9.59 19.43
C ILE A 324 -6.27 8.09 19.48
N VAL A 325 -7.26 7.22 19.28
CA VAL A 325 -7.08 5.78 19.37
C VAL A 325 -6.15 5.27 18.29
N ILE A 326 -6.31 5.69 17.03
CA ILE A 326 -5.42 5.30 15.93
C ILE A 326 -3.99 5.79 16.21
N SER A 327 -3.83 7.04 16.62
CA SER A 327 -2.52 7.60 16.96
C SER A 327 -1.85 6.85 18.11
N ALA A 328 -2.60 6.56 19.18
CA ALA A 328 -2.08 5.82 20.33
C ALA A 328 -1.65 4.39 19.95
N MET A 329 -2.47 3.68 19.16
CA MET A 329 -2.14 2.32 18.69
C MET A 329 -0.85 2.31 17.85
N ILE A 330 -0.75 3.23 16.90
CA ILE A 330 0.44 3.34 16.03
C ILE A 330 1.66 3.72 16.85
N LEU A 331 1.58 4.76 17.67
CA LEU A 331 2.72 5.22 18.47
C LEU A 331 3.18 4.19 19.51
N CYS A 332 2.26 3.47 20.16
CA CYS A 332 2.63 2.36 21.06
C CYS A 332 3.34 1.24 20.32
N TYR A 333 2.83 0.82 19.14
CA TYR A 333 3.49 -0.16 18.30
C TYR A 333 4.87 0.31 17.86
N THR A 334 4.97 1.54 17.39
CA THR A 334 6.21 2.17 16.94
C THR A 334 7.25 2.23 18.05
N ALA A 335 6.86 2.63 19.27
CA ALA A 335 7.77 2.68 20.41
C ALA A 335 8.37 1.29 20.72
N VAL A 336 7.55 0.22 20.65
CA VAL A 336 8.02 -1.15 20.83
C VAL A 336 8.98 -1.55 19.71
N MET A 337 8.60 -1.34 18.43
CA MET A 337 9.42 -1.74 17.28
C MET A 337 10.71 -0.92 17.18
N TRP A 338 10.64 0.38 17.49
CA TRP A 338 11.81 1.22 17.56
C TRP A 338 12.80 0.76 18.64
N SER A 339 12.28 0.38 19.81
CA SER A 339 13.11 -0.21 20.87
C SER A 339 13.79 -1.52 20.38
N VAL A 340 13.06 -2.39 19.68
CA VAL A 340 13.64 -3.62 19.09
C VAL A 340 14.73 -3.29 18.08
N ILE A 341 14.51 -2.30 17.22
CA ILE A 341 15.50 -1.87 16.21
C ILE A 341 16.76 -1.32 16.86
N ILE A 342 16.65 -0.51 17.90
CA ILE A 342 17.81 0.11 18.58
C ILE A 342 18.58 -0.89 19.43
N PHE A 343 17.87 -1.75 20.21
CA PHE A 343 18.53 -2.65 21.17
C PHE A 343 18.89 -4.02 20.59
N ALA A 344 18.23 -4.45 19.51
CA ALA A 344 18.46 -5.75 18.89
C ALA A 344 18.54 -5.69 17.35
N PRO A 345 19.28 -4.73 16.73
CA PRO A 345 19.32 -4.57 15.28
C PRO A 345 19.85 -5.83 14.58
N GLY A 346 20.86 -6.46 15.16
CA GLY A 346 21.47 -7.68 14.61
C GLY A 346 20.50 -8.87 14.52
N ALA A 347 19.52 -8.97 15.42
CA ALA A 347 18.52 -10.03 15.35
C ALA A 347 17.59 -9.85 14.14
N LEU A 348 17.15 -8.60 13.89
CA LEU A 348 16.33 -8.28 12.72
C LEU A 348 17.09 -8.50 11.39
N ILE A 349 18.34 -8.09 11.33
CA ILE A 349 19.17 -8.22 10.12
C ILE A 349 19.43 -9.70 9.81
N ARG A 350 19.68 -10.53 10.82
CA ARG A 350 19.91 -11.98 10.66
C ARG A 350 18.72 -12.74 10.08
N VAL A 351 17.51 -12.20 10.14
CA VAL A 351 16.35 -12.77 9.45
C VAL A 351 16.55 -12.73 7.92
N PHE A 352 17.31 -11.74 7.41
CA PHE A 352 17.50 -11.50 5.98
C PHE A 352 18.88 -11.94 5.46
N SER A 353 19.91 -11.94 6.30
CA SER A 353 21.25 -12.35 5.91
C SER A 353 22.04 -12.97 7.06
N SER A 354 22.77 -14.05 6.76
CA SER A 354 23.69 -14.71 7.69
C SER A 354 25.15 -14.30 7.48
N ASP A 355 25.45 -13.46 6.49
CA ASP A 355 26.81 -12.98 6.21
C ASP A 355 27.28 -12.01 7.31
N PRO A 356 28.35 -12.34 8.06
CA PRO A 356 28.85 -11.52 9.16
C PRO A 356 29.27 -10.11 8.73
N SER A 357 29.85 -9.95 7.52
CA SER A 357 30.29 -8.66 7.01
C SER A 357 29.10 -7.76 6.71
N LEU A 358 28.09 -8.29 6.04
CA LEU A 358 26.86 -7.57 5.71
C LEU A 358 26.06 -7.22 6.96
N VAL A 359 26.01 -8.12 7.97
CA VAL A 359 25.38 -7.83 9.26
C VAL A 359 26.08 -6.66 9.96
N LYS A 360 27.43 -6.66 9.97
CA LYS A 360 28.23 -5.60 10.62
C LYS A 360 27.94 -4.22 10.02
N ASP A 361 27.90 -4.12 8.69
CA ASP A 361 27.66 -2.85 7.98
C ASP A 361 26.19 -2.42 8.02
N SER A 362 25.25 -3.39 8.13
CA SER A 362 23.82 -3.09 8.19
C SER A 362 23.38 -2.56 9.56
N VAL A 363 24.03 -2.89 10.66
CA VAL A 363 23.66 -2.42 12.01
C VAL A 363 23.68 -0.89 12.13
N PRO A 364 24.79 -0.19 11.81
CA PRO A 364 24.80 1.27 11.90
C PRO A 364 23.85 1.91 10.88
N ALA A 365 23.72 1.36 9.68
CA ALA A 365 22.81 1.85 8.66
C ALA A 365 21.34 1.76 9.11
N LEU A 366 20.95 0.64 9.73
CA LEU A 366 19.59 0.44 10.27
C LEU A 366 19.29 1.45 11.37
N ASN A 367 20.22 1.63 12.32
CA ASN A 367 20.06 2.58 13.43
C ASN A 367 19.95 4.03 12.92
N GLN A 368 20.76 4.41 11.95
CA GLN A 368 20.71 5.72 11.33
C GLN A 368 19.37 5.92 10.61
N TYR A 369 18.92 4.96 9.79
CA TYR A 369 17.72 5.05 9.01
C TYR A 369 16.45 5.17 9.88
N PHE A 370 16.40 4.47 11.02
CA PHE A 370 15.27 4.47 11.94
C PHE A 370 15.42 5.46 13.11
N ALA A 371 16.44 6.31 13.12
CA ALA A 371 16.69 7.25 14.22
C ALA A 371 15.48 8.14 14.57
N ALA A 372 14.68 8.52 13.58
CA ALA A 372 13.48 9.34 13.76
C ALA A 372 12.19 8.61 13.29
N PHE A 373 12.08 7.31 13.56
CA PHE A 373 10.98 6.46 13.10
C PHE A 373 9.61 6.97 13.56
N ILE A 374 9.49 7.45 14.81
CA ILE A 374 8.26 8.03 15.37
C ILE A 374 7.71 9.17 14.50
N PHE A 375 8.57 10.02 13.95
CA PHE A 375 8.13 11.12 13.09
C PHE A 375 7.59 10.66 11.73
N MET A 376 8.05 9.53 11.24
CA MET A 376 7.48 8.90 10.03
C MET A 376 6.02 8.50 10.27
N ASP A 377 5.72 7.96 11.44
CA ASP A 377 4.38 7.53 11.79
C ASP A 377 3.43 8.70 12.02
N LEU A 378 3.94 9.80 12.56
CA LEU A 378 3.18 11.05 12.63
C LEU A 378 2.71 11.50 11.24
N GLN A 379 3.54 11.30 10.20
CA GLN A 379 3.09 11.57 8.83
C GLN A 379 2.00 10.60 8.37
N TYR A 380 2.13 9.30 8.62
CA TYR A 380 1.10 8.33 8.21
C TYR A 380 -0.23 8.61 8.90
N ILE A 381 -0.21 8.97 10.19
CA ILE A 381 -1.41 9.40 10.93
C ILE A 381 -2.02 10.64 10.30
N GLY A 382 -1.23 11.70 10.09
CA GLY A 382 -1.70 12.95 9.49
C GLY A 382 -2.27 12.75 8.08
N GLN A 383 -1.60 11.98 7.25
CA GLN A 383 -2.04 11.61 5.90
C GLN A 383 -3.37 10.84 5.92
N THR A 384 -3.51 9.87 6.82
CA THR A 384 -4.74 9.09 6.96
C THR A 384 -5.89 9.98 7.39
N VAL A 385 -5.70 10.88 8.34
CA VAL A 385 -6.71 11.85 8.75
C VAL A 385 -7.08 12.78 7.58
N PHE A 386 -6.11 13.36 6.89
CA PHE A 386 -6.38 14.23 5.74
C PHE A 386 -7.19 13.51 4.64
N LYS A 387 -6.83 12.29 4.29
CA LYS A 387 -7.55 11.47 3.30
C LYS A 387 -8.96 11.14 3.79
N SER A 388 -9.11 10.70 5.05
CA SER A 388 -10.39 10.29 5.62
C SER A 388 -11.38 11.45 5.76
N LEU A 389 -10.89 12.69 5.97
CA LEU A 389 -11.70 13.89 6.07
C LEU A 389 -11.77 14.69 4.75
N ASN A 390 -11.38 14.08 3.62
CA ASN A 390 -11.41 14.69 2.28
C ASN A 390 -10.56 15.98 2.15
N LYS A 391 -9.45 16.10 2.90
CA LYS A 391 -8.53 17.24 2.83
C LYS A 391 -7.48 17.04 1.74
N LYS A 392 -7.92 16.98 0.49
CA LYS A 392 -7.14 16.61 -0.71
C LYS A 392 -5.84 17.39 -0.84
N LYS A 393 -5.89 18.73 -0.71
CA LYS A 393 -4.75 19.62 -0.89
C LYS A 393 -3.62 19.29 0.10
N HIS A 394 -3.96 19.11 1.38
CA HIS A 394 -2.99 18.74 2.41
C HIS A 394 -2.41 17.35 2.17
N ALA A 395 -3.26 16.37 1.83
CA ALA A 395 -2.81 15.01 1.54
C ALA A 395 -1.80 14.96 0.39
N ILE A 396 -2.06 15.65 -0.73
CA ILE A 396 -1.16 15.72 -1.90
C ILE A 396 0.12 16.47 -1.53
N PHE A 397 0.00 17.64 -0.89
CA PHE A 397 1.14 18.46 -0.51
C PHE A 397 2.15 17.69 0.35
N PHE A 398 1.70 17.03 1.42
CA PHE A 398 2.60 16.28 2.30
C PHE A 398 3.13 14.99 1.69
N SER A 399 2.43 14.39 0.70
CA SER A 399 2.97 13.26 -0.07
C SER A 399 4.18 13.66 -0.90
N LEU A 400 4.13 14.83 -1.53
CA LEU A 400 5.23 15.37 -2.33
C LEU A 400 6.35 15.97 -1.47
N LEU A 401 5.98 16.75 -0.45
CA LEU A 401 6.93 17.49 0.38
C LEU A 401 8.03 16.59 0.92
N ARG A 402 7.66 15.51 1.59
CA ARG A 402 8.65 14.65 2.24
C ARG A 402 9.54 13.93 1.24
N LYS A 403 8.94 13.25 0.27
CA LYS A 403 9.70 12.35 -0.63
C LYS A 403 10.44 13.09 -1.73
N VAL A 404 9.78 14.01 -2.41
CA VAL A 404 10.35 14.70 -3.58
C VAL A 404 11.18 15.91 -3.16
N PHE A 405 10.64 16.75 -2.27
CA PHE A 405 11.28 18.02 -1.94
C PHE A 405 12.28 17.94 -0.77
N ILE A 406 12.22 16.89 0.06
CA ILE A 406 13.15 16.74 1.18
C ILE A 406 14.07 15.54 0.98
N VAL A 407 13.56 14.31 0.86
CA VAL A 407 14.40 13.09 0.79
C VAL A 407 15.34 13.13 -0.40
N ILE A 408 14.82 13.34 -1.62
CA ILE A 408 15.67 13.28 -2.83
C ILE A 408 16.81 14.32 -2.78
N PRO A 409 16.57 15.62 -2.49
CA PRO A 409 17.65 16.58 -2.36
C PRO A 409 18.64 16.24 -1.24
N LEU A 410 18.15 15.80 -0.08
CA LEU A 410 19.03 15.40 1.04
C LEU A 410 19.90 14.19 0.70
N THR A 411 19.37 13.23 -0.08
CA THR A 411 20.13 12.05 -0.52
C THR A 411 21.34 12.41 -1.39
N TYR A 412 21.33 13.56 -2.06
CA TYR A 412 22.50 14.11 -2.76
C TYR A 412 23.28 15.08 -1.88
N PHE A 413 22.63 15.98 -1.16
CA PHE A 413 23.25 17.04 -0.39
C PHE A 413 24.13 16.49 0.76
N MET A 414 23.61 15.54 1.54
CA MET A 414 24.34 15.03 2.71
C MET A 414 25.59 14.22 2.33
N PRO A 415 25.56 13.29 1.34
CA PRO A 415 26.75 12.57 0.94
C PRO A 415 27.83 13.44 0.27
N TYR A 416 27.42 14.33 -0.64
CA TYR A 416 28.38 15.05 -1.49
C TYR A 416 28.78 16.42 -0.97
N VAL A 417 27.85 17.19 -0.38
CA VAL A 417 28.14 18.54 0.12
C VAL A 417 28.62 18.52 1.58
N LEU A 418 27.94 17.72 2.44
CA LEU A 418 28.36 17.55 3.83
C LEU A 418 29.44 16.47 4.01
N HIS A 419 29.87 15.83 2.93
CA HIS A 419 30.91 14.78 2.92
C HIS A 419 30.59 13.60 3.87
N MET A 420 29.31 13.28 4.09
CA MET A 420 28.89 12.20 4.98
C MET A 420 28.94 10.81 4.34
N GLY A 421 29.22 10.72 3.04
CA GLY A 421 29.30 9.45 2.31
C GLY A 421 28.01 8.63 2.41
N THR A 422 28.16 7.32 2.64
CA THR A 422 27.01 6.39 2.74
C THR A 422 26.07 6.74 3.90
N SER A 423 26.62 7.19 5.04
CA SER A 423 25.79 7.62 6.21
C SER A 423 24.84 8.75 5.87
N GLY A 424 25.22 9.66 4.95
CA GLY A 424 24.36 10.73 4.49
C GLY A 424 23.11 10.22 3.79
N VAL A 425 23.20 9.13 3.03
CA VAL A 425 22.03 8.51 2.36
C VAL A 425 21.07 7.94 3.40
N PHE A 426 21.56 7.21 4.42
CA PHE A 426 20.72 6.63 5.46
C PHE A 426 20.10 7.69 6.37
N LEU A 427 20.78 8.80 6.62
CA LEU A 427 20.28 9.91 7.45
C LEU A 427 19.31 10.84 6.72
N ALA A 428 19.25 10.82 5.39
CA ALA A 428 18.30 11.62 4.61
C ALA A 428 16.83 11.30 4.99
N GLU A 429 16.50 10.02 5.21
CA GLU A 429 15.16 9.60 5.60
C GLU A 429 14.75 10.12 7.00
N PRO A 430 15.50 9.92 8.10
CA PRO A 430 15.11 10.41 9.41
C PRO A 430 15.04 11.95 9.47
N VAL A 431 15.93 12.68 8.81
CA VAL A 431 15.84 14.14 8.74
C VAL A 431 14.54 14.57 8.05
N SER A 432 14.19 13.91 6.96
CA SER A 432 12.93 14.17 6.25
C SER A 432 11.70 13.81 7.09
N ASN A 433 11.80 12.76 7.91
CA ASN A 433 10.73 12.34 8.81
C ASN A 433 10.46 13.40 9.87
N VAL A 434 11.50 13.96 10.50
CA VAL A 434 11.36 15.04 11.50
C VAL A 434 10.68 16.26 10.87
N ILE A 435 11.19 16.72 9.74
CA ILE A 435 10.66 17.92 9.07
C ILE A 435 9.27 17.64 8.49
N GLY A 436 9.16 16.68 7.56
CA GLY A 436 7.93 16.42 6.83
C GLY A 436 6.85 15.76 7.69
N GLY A 437 7.23 14.79 8.53
CA GLY A 437 6.30 14.11 9.43
C GLY A 437 5.78 15.02 10.54
N GLY A 438 6.69 15.77 11.19
CA GLY A 438 6.33 16.75 12.20
C GLY A 438 5.40 17.84 11.66
N LEU A 439 5.76 18.44 10.51
CA LEU A 439 4.92 19.45 9.85
C LEU A 439 3.55 18.89 9.45
N CYS A 440 3.49 17.67 8.91
CA CYS A 440 2.23 17.02 8.52
C CYS A 440 1.31 16.87 9.75
N PHE A 441 1.83 16.35 10.84
CA PHE A 441 1.06 16.10 12.06
C PHE A 441 0.60 17.41 12.72
N VAL A 442 1.49 18.40 12.87
CA VAL A 442 1.14 19.72 13.42
C VAL A 442 0.08 20.39 12.54
N THR A 443 0.26 20.40 11.22
CA THR A 443 -0.75 20.96 10.30
C THR A 443 -2.09 20.24 10.44
N MET A 444 -2.07 18.92 10.59
CA MET A 444 -3.29 18.14 10.83
C MET A 444 -4.00 18.60 12.10
N LEU A 445 -3.27 18.76 13.22
CA LEU A 445 -3.85 19.24 14.47
C LEU A 445 -4.41 20.67 14.32
N CYS A 446 -3.63 21.58 13.70
CA CYS A 446 -4.02 23.00 13.55
C CYS A 446 -5.20 23.20 12.58
N THR A 447 -5.42 22.28 11.63
CA THR A 447 -6.52 22.41 10.65
C THR A 447 -7.75 21.64 11.05
N VAL A 448 -7.59 20.40 11.54
CA VAL A 448 -8.70 19.48 11.81
C VAL A 448 -9.35 19.77 13.17
N LEU A 449 -8.57 19.99 14.24
CA LEU A 449 -9.15 20.20 15.57
C LEU A 449 -10.03 21.46 15.66
N PRO A 450 -9.64 22.64 15.11
CA PRO A 450 -10.52 23.80 15.08
C PRO A 450 -11.78 23.57 14.28
N GLU A 451 -11.70 22.84 13.16
CA GLU A 451 -12.88 22.50 12.37
C GLU A 451 -13.84 21.62 13.15
N LEU A 452 -13.34 20.58 13.83
CA LEU A 452 -14.15 19.71 14.68
C LEU A 452 -14.80 20.46 15.86
N ARG A 453 -14.09 21.47 16.45
CA ARG A 453 -14.66 22.33 17.48
C ARG A 453 -15.78 23.22 16.95
N ARG A 454 -15.64 23.73 15.73
CA ARG A 454 -16.72 24.51 15.08
C ARG A 454 -17.95 23.63 14.80
N MET A 455 -17.76 22.36 14.45
CA MET A 455 -18.86 21.41 14.26
C MET A 455 -19.59 21.13 15.58
N ASP A 456 -18.90 21.06 16.74
CA ASP A 456 -19.55 20.92 18.06
C ASP A 456 -20.42 22.12 18.44
N ASN A 457 -20.07 23.34 17.99
CA ASN A 457 -20.80 24.56 18.33
C ASN A 457 -21.98 24.84 17.39
N CYS A 458 -22.16 24.06 16.33
CA CYS A 458 -23.25 24.20 15.36
C CYS A 458 -24.39 23.19 15.59
N ASP A 459 -24.22 22.21 16.47
CA ASP A 459 -25.21 21.26 16.97
C ASP A 459 -25.78 21.76 18.30
#